data_850351ca3a7673931c19831d0bc0dd3f
#
_entry.id   850351ca3a7673931c19831d0bc0dd3f
#
_cell.length_a   1.000
_cell.length_b   1.000
_cell.length_c   1.000
_cell.angle_alpha   90.00
_cell.angle_beta   90.00
_cell.angle_gamma   90.00
#
_symmetry.space_group_name_H-M   'P 1'
#
loop_
_entity.id
_entity.type
_entity.pdbx_description
1 polymer ?
#
loop_
_entity_poly.entity_id
_entity_poly.type
_entity_poly.pdbx_seq_one_letter_code
_entity_poly.pdbx_strand_id
1 'polypeptide(L)'
;MAFEISNIMKILIIEDEPRVASFIKQGLEELGYETEVVFDGQMGKKFAIANHYDLLLLDIVIPYINGIELCKQIKEVKPTLPILMLTALGTTEDKVAGFDAGADDYLVKPFEFRELISRIKALTKRTSNIHEASNKLKVADLELDMDKKMAIRSGKKIELTAKEFGLLEYFFRNKGRVVSRVDIAEKVWDITFDTGTNVVDVYVNILRKKIDKEKTFRWHLQNRNLQQ
;
A
#
# COMPACT_ATOMS: atom_id res chain seq x y z
N MET A 1 11.70 -1.58 32.52
CA MET A 1 12.08 -2.09 31.19
C MET A 1 10.81 -2.65 30.56
N ALA A 2 10.16 -1.86 29.70
CA ALA A 2 9.05 -2.35 28.90
C ALA A 2 9.65 -3.12 27.72
N PHE A 3 9.39 -4.41 27.65
CA PHE A 3 9.69 -5.21 26.46
C PHE A 3 8.81 -4.68 25.33
N GLU A 4 9.39 -4.03 24.34
CA GLU A 4 8.76 -3.89 23.03
C GLU A 4 8.52 -5.31 22.50
N ILE A 5 7.27 -5.72 22.51
CA ILE A 5 6.84 -6.91 21.78
C ILE A 5 6.95 -6.50 20.31
N SER A 6 8.10 -6.79 19.70
CA SER A 6 8.25 -6.74 18.25
C SER A 6 7.18 -7.69 17.68
N ASN A 7 6.15 -7.13 17.08
CA ASN A 7 5.09 -7.92 16.47
C ASN A 7 5.69 -8.58 15.22
N ILE A 8 6.18 -9.83 15.40
CA ILE A 8 6.78 -10.61 14.30
C ILE A 8 5.67 -10.90 13.31
N MET A 9 5.85 -10.44 12.09
CA MET A 9 4.86 -10.63 11.02
C MET A 9 4.76 -12.10 10.63
N LYS A 10 3.52 -12.62 10.64
CA LYS A 10 3.20 -14.02 10.35
C LYS A 10 2.63 -14.17 8.95
N ILE A 11 3.28 -15.00 8.12
CA ILE A 11 2.94 -15.23 6.71
C ILE A 11 2.51 -16.68 6.50
N LEU A 12 1.33 -16.90 5.92
CA LEU A 12 0.90 -18.22 5.46
C LEU A 12 1.31 -18.40 3.98
N ILE A 13 2.00 -19.50 3.70
CA ILE A 13 2.43 -19.90 2.36
C ILE A 13 1.58 -21.10 1.95
N ILE A 14 0.83 -20.96 0.85
CA ILE A 14 -0.01 -22.02 0.27
C ILE A 14 0.58 -22.33 -1.11
N GLU A 15 1.38 -23.40 -1.17
CA GLU A 15 2.20 -23.76 -2.33
C GLU A 15 2.39 -25.27 -2.34
N ASP A 16 1.99 -25.95 -3.41
CA ASP A 16 2.03 -27.42 -3.50
C ASP A 16 3.40 -27.98 -3.85
N GLU A 17 4.30 -27.16 -4.42
CA GLU A 17 5.65 -27.58 -4.74
C GLU A 17 6.59 -27.42 -3.53
N PRO A 18 7.06 -28.52 -2.89
CA PRO A 18 7.84 -28.42 -1.65
C PRO A 18 9.15 -27.64 -1.77
N ARG A 19 9.77 -27.64 -2.97
CA ARG A 19 11.03 -26.92 -3.22
C ARG A 19 10.80 -25.41 -3.23
N VAL A 20 9.73 -24.95 -3.89
CA VAL A 20 9.35 -23.54 -3.93
C VAL A 20 8.93 -23.08 -2.55
N ALA A 21 8.08 -23.83 -1.87
CA ALA A 21 7.65 -23.55 -0.51
C ALA A 21 8.82 -23.43 0.47
N SER A 22 9.76 -24.37 0.42
CA SER A 22 10.96 -24.36 1.27
C SER A 22 11.87 -23.18 0.97
N PHE A 23 12.09 -22.84 -0.30
CA PHE A 23 12.88 -21.68 -0.72
C PHE A 23 12.27 -20.36 -0.19
N ILE A 24 10.96 -20.18 -0.35
CA ILE A 24 10.25 -19.00 0.15
C ILE A 24 10.34 -18.95 1.68
N LYS A 25 10.01 -20.06 2.34
CA LYS A 25 10.04 -20.17 3.81
C LYS A 25 11.40 -19.77 4.36
N GLN A 26 12.46 -20.43 3.91
CA GLN A 26 13.81 -20.18 4.41
C GLN A 26 14.22 -18.71 4.24
N GLY A 27 14.01 -18.13 3.07
CA GLY A 27 14.38 -16.74 2.81
C GLY A 27 13.58 -15.74 3.67
N LEU A 28 12.30 -16.02 3.95
CA LEU A 28 11.48 -15.19 4.82
C LEU A 28 11.90 -15.30 6.29
N GLU A 29 12.18 -16.52 6.77
CA GLU A 29 12.63 -16.75 8.14
C GLU A 29 14.00 -16.11 8.42
N GLU A 30 14.92 -16.14 7.45
CA GLU A 30 16.22 -15.42 7.52
C GLU A 30 16.04 -13.88 7.67
N LEU A 31 14.92 -13.36 7.19
CA LEU A 31 14.55 -11.93 7.34
C LEU A 31 13.72 -11.63 8.60
N GLY A 32 13.49 -12.65 9.46
CA GLY A 32 12.79 -12.49 10.73
C GLY A 32 11.26 -12.55 10.64
N TYR A 33 10.69 -13.05 9.54
CA TYR A 33 9.27 -13.35 9.42
C TYR A 33 8.95 -14.70 10.08
N GLU A 34 7.77 -14.84 10.67
CA GLU A 34 7.21 -16.13 11.06
C GLU A 34 6.45 -16.72 9.87
N THR A 35 6.74 -17.96 9.50
CA THR A 35 6.11 -18.59 8.33
C THR A 35 5.42 -19.89 8.67
N GLU A 36 4.30 -20.14 8.04
CA GLU A 36 3.59 -21.40 8.08
C GLU A 36 3.33 -21.87 6.63
N VAL A 37 3.51 -23.16 6.34
CA VAL A 37 3.38 -23.71 4.99
C VAL A 37 2.29 -24.76 4.96
N VAL A 38 1.43 -24.70 3.96
CA VAL A 38 0.45 -25.73 3.62
C VAL A 38 0.50 -26.00 2.12
N PHE A 39 0.22 -27.26 1.74
CA PHE A 39 0.48 -27.76 0.39
C PHE A 39 -0.79 -27.96 -0.46
N ASP A 40 -1.94 -27.55 0.05
CA ASP A 40 -3.20 -27.68 -0.67
C ASP A 40 -4.22 -26.59 -0.28
N GLY A 41 -5.22 -26.39 -1.14
CA GLY A 41 -6.21 -25.35 -0.95
C GLY A 41 -7.19 -25.59 0.20
N GLN A 42 -7.50 -26.84 0.57
CA GLN A 42 -8.40 -27.13 1.68
C GLN A 42 -7.75 -26.79 3.02
N MET A 43 -6.51 -27.22 3.21
CA MET A 43 -5.72 -26.85 4.39
C MET A 43 -5.45 -25.35 4.39
N GLY A 44 -5.13 -24.76 3.22
CA GLY A 44 -4.96 -23.32 3.06
C GLY A 44 -6.15 -22.52 3.56
N LYS A 45 -7.36 -22.90 3.13
CA LYS A 45 -8.61 -22.27 3.60
C LYS A 45 -8.77 -22.40 5.12
N LYS A 46 -8.62 -23.61 5.64
CA LYS A 46 -8.77 -23.88 7.07
C LYS A 46 -7.82 -23.03 7.90
N PHE A 47 -6.54 -22.98 7.52
CA PHE A 47 -5.52 -22.22 8.26
C PHE A 47 -5.74 -20.73 8.13
N ALA A 48 -5.99 -20.22 6.93
CA ALA A 48 -6.25 -18.80 6.69
C ALA A 48 -7.43 -18.27 7.48
N ILE A 49 -8.50 -19.06 7.66
CA ILE A 49 -9.70 -18.64 8.41
C ILE A 49 -9.51 -18.78 9.91
N ALA A 50 -8.93 -19.90 10.37
CA ALA A 50 -8.83 -20.22 11.78
C ALA A 50 -7.75 -19.44 12.54
N ASN A 51 -6.66 -19.04 11.87
CA ASN A 51 -5.53 -18.38 12.49
C ASN A 51 -5.40 -16.93 12.03
N HIS A 52 -4.56 -16.16 12.72
CA HIS A 52 -4.21 -14.80 12.33
C HIS A 52 -2.92 -14.80 11.52
N TYR A 53 -2.96 -14.20 10.35
CA TYR A 53 -1.81 -13.93 9.48
C TYR A 53 -1.84 -12.48 9.02
N ASP A 54 -0.67 -11.92 8.78
CA ASP A 54 -0.50 -10.56 8.27
C ASP A 54 -0.47 -10.51 6.74
N LEU A 55 -0.17 -11.66 6.10
CA LEU A 55 -0.14 -11.82 4.65
C LEU A 55 -0.30 -13.29 4.26
N LEU A 56 -0.94 -13.54 3.11
CA LEU A 56 -0.91 -14.83 2.42
C LEU A 56 -0.08 -14.76 1.15
N LEU A 57 0.78 -15.77 0.95
CA LEU A 57 1.36 -16.13 -0.35
C LEU A 57 0.56 -17.32 -0.86
N LEU A 58 -0.07 -17.19 -2.02
CA LEU A 58 -1.02 -18.16 -2.53
C LEU A 58 -0.70 -18.53 -3.99
N ASP A 59 -0.31 -19.78 -4.22
CA ASP A 59 -0.21 -20.27 -5.59
C ASP A 59 -1.61 -20.45 -6.21
N ILE A 60 -1.71 -20.16 -7.49
CA ILE A 60 -2.93 -20.38 -8.28
C ILE A 60 -3.17 -21.87 -8.51
N VAL A 61 -2.13 -22.61 -8.83
CA VAL A 61 -2.24 -24.04 -9.20
C VAL A 61 -1.93 -24.89 -7.98
N ILE A 62 -2.95 -25.18 -7.18
CA ILE A 62 -2.85 -26.02 -5.98
C ILE A 62 -3.95 -27.08 -5.97
N PRO A 63 -3.72 -28.22 -5.28
CA PRO A 63 -4.70 -29.30 -5.19
C PRO A 63 -6.00 -28.89 -4.48
N TYR A 64 -7.09 -29.55 -4.86
CA TYR A 64 -8.45 -29.49 -4.33
C TYR A 64 -9.21 -28.20 -4.59
N ILE A 65 -8.68 -27.05 -4.27
CA ILE A 65 -9.31 -25.74 -4.50
C ILE A 65 -8.30 -24.89 -5.27
N ASN A 66 -8.68 -24.42 -6.47
CA ASN A 66 -7.86 -23.48 -7.23
C ASN A 66 -7.60 -22.20 -6.45
N GLY A 67 -6.40 -21.64 -6.53
CA GLY A 67 -5.98 -20.48 -5.75
C GLY A 67 -6.84 -19.23 -5.98
N ILE A 68 -7.40 -19.03 -7.17
CA ILE A 68 -8.31 -17.90 -7.46
C ILE A 68 -9.61 -18.06 -6.66
N GLU A 69 -10.21 -19.24 -6.69
CA GLU A 69 -11.42 -19.54 -5.93
C GLU A 69 -11.16 -19.47 -4.40
N LEU A 70 -10.00 -19.97 -3.98
CA LEU A 70 -9.57 -19.90 -2.58
C LEU A 70 -9.40 -18.44 -2.13
N CYS A 71 -8.78 -17.60 -2.96
CA CYS A 71 -8.64 -16.16 -2.70
C CYS A 71 -9.99 -15.51 -2.43
N LYS A 72 -10.96 -15.73 -3.33
CA LYS A 72 -12.33 -15.21 -3.19
C LYS A 72 -12.97 -15.64 -1.87
N GLN A 73 -12.92 -16.94 -1.55
CA GLN A 73 -13.50 -17.48 -0.31
C GLN A 73 -12.84 -16.92 0.95
N ILE A 74 -11.52 -16.69 0.93
CA ILE A 74 -10.81 -16.07 2.05
C ILE A 74 -11.20 -14.60 2.18
N LYS A 75 -11.28 -13.87 1.07
CA LYS A 75 -11.66 -12.44 1.06
C LYS A 75 -13.10 -12.19 1.52
N GLU A 76 -14.02 -13.11 1.29
CA GLU A 76 -15.39 -13.04 1.83
C GLU A 76 -15.40 -13.05 3.37
N VAL A 77 -14.49 -13.77 4.01
CA VAL A 77 -14.40 -13.90 5.47
C VAL A 77 -13.42 -12.89 6.08
N LYS A 78 -12.30 -12.65 5.40
CA LYS A 78 -11.22 -11.76 5.83
C LYS A 78 -10.86 -10.75 4.74
N PRO A 79 -11.71 -9.75 4.47
CA PRO A 79 -11.53 -8.83 3.34
C PRO A 79 -10.26 -7.97 3.43
N THR A 80 -9.73 -7.75 4.63
CA THR A 80 -8.54 -6.93 4.87
C THR A 80 -7.23 -7.71 4.87
N LEU A 81 -7.27 -9.06 4.84
CA LEU A 81 -6.08 -9.88 4.81
C LEU A 81 -5.38 -9.76 3.44
N PRO A 82 -4.16 -9.24 3.36
CA PRO A 82 -3.45 -9.13 2.10
C PRO A 82 -3.12 -10.50 1.51
N ILE A 83 -3.36 -10.65 0.20
CA ILE A 83 -3.07 -11.86 -0.56
C ILE A 83 -2.19 -11.50 -1.75
N LEU A 84 -0.96 -12.06 -1.78
CA LEU A 84 -0.07 -12.04 -2.93
C LEU A 84 -0.18 -13.38 -3.65
N MET A 85 -0.70 -13.33 -4.88
CA MET A 85 -0.81 -14.53 -5.72
C MET A 85 0.52 -14.85 -6.37
N LEU A 86 0.92 -16.12 -6.31
CA LEU A 86 2.05 -16.66 -7.08
C LEU A 86 1.49 -17.37 -8.31
N THR A 87 2.00 -17.07 -9.50
CA THR A 87 1.43 -17.61 -10.73
C THR A 87 2.49 -18.01 -11.75
N ALA A 88 2.36 -19.19 -12.31
CA ALA A 88 3.10 -19.57 -13.51
C ALA A 88 2.44 -19.04 -14.80
N LEU A 89 1.19 -18.55 -14.70
CA LEU A 89 0.38 -18.08 -15.80
C LEU A 89 0.65 -16.60 -16.04
N GLY A 90 1.31 -16.28 -17.16
CA GLY A 90 1.69 -14.92 -17.53
C GLY A 90 0.64 -14.18 -18.37
N THR A 91 -0.56 -14.77 -18.60
CA THR A 91 -1.56 -14.18 -19.47
C THR A 91 -2.28 -13.02 -18.77
N THR A 92 -2.71 -12.04 -19.57
CA THR A 92 -3.48 -10.90 -19.06
C THR A 92 -4.81 -11.35 -18.46
N GLU A 93 -5.41 -12.40 -19.02
CA GLU A 93 -6.70 -12.96 -18.60
C GLU A 93 -6.64 -13.58 -17.20
N ASP A 94 -5.56 -14.29 -16.87
CA ASP A 94 -5.37 -14.88 -15.54
C ASP A 94 -5.18 -13.81 -14.46
N LYS A 95 -4.47 -12.73 -14.79
CA LYS A 95 -4.28 -11.60 -13.87
C LYS A 95 -5.60 -10.87 -13.59
N VAL A 96 -6.43 -10.67 -14.63
CA VAL A 96 -7.75 -10.04 -14.49
C VAL A 96 -8.64 -10.89 -13.61
N ALA A 97 -8.74 -12.20 -13.87
CA ALA A 97 -9.57 -13.12 -13.07
C ALA A 97 -9.17 -13.13 -11.59
N GLY A 98 -7.90 -13.01 -11.31
CA GLY A 98 -7.44 -12.99 -9.93
C GLY A 98 -7.64 -11.64 -9.23
N PHE A 99 -7.52 -10.48 -9.91
CA PHE A 99 -7.91 -9.19 -9.34
C PHE A 99 -9.40 -9.15 -9.04
N ASP A 100 -10.23 -9.72 -9.91
CA ASP A 100 -11.68 -9.86 -9.68
C ASP A 100 -11.98 -10.76 -8.46
N ALA A 101 -11.09 -11.73 -8.14
CA ALA A 101 -11.17 -12.54 -6.93
C ALA A 101 -10.73 -11.80 -5.64
N GLY A 102 -10.24 -10.57 -5.75
CA GLY A 102 -9.85 -9.74 -4.62
C GLY A 102 -8.38 -9.86 -4.19
N ALA A 103 -7.50 -10.46 -4.99
CA ALA A 103 -6.07 -10.47 -4.72
C ALA A 103 -5.50 -9.04 -4.71
N ASP A 104 -4.53 -8.79 -3.82
CA ASP A 104 -3.96 -7.45 -3.65
C ASP A 104 -2.74 -7.20 -4.57
N ASP A 105 -2.04 -8.26 -4.98
CA ASP A 105 -0.92 -8.21 -5.95
C ASP A 105 -0.62 -9.59 -6.52
N TYR A 106 0.25 -9.64 -7.56
CA TYR A 106 0.68 -10.83 -8.29
C TYR A 106 2.17 -10.88 -8.46
N LEU A 107 2.73 -12.10 -8.39
CA LEU A 107 4.12 -12.38 -8.68
C LEU A 107 4.21 -13.57 -9.64
N VAL A 108 4.81 -13.35 -10.82
CA VAL A 108 4.93 -14.37 -11.86
C VAL A 108 6.14 -15.25 -11.58
N LYS A 109 5.97 -16.58 -11.62
CA LYS A 109 7.04 -17.57 -11.54
C LYS A 109 7.70 -17.77 -12.92
N PRO A 110 9.03 -17.89 -13.02
CA PRO A 110 10.01 -17.79 -11.92
C PRO A 110 10.25 -16.33 -11.51
N PHE A 111 10.47 -16.09 -10.22
CA PHE A 111 10.69 -14.76 -9.67
C PHE A 111 12.00 -14.67 -8.89
N GLU A 112 12.54 -13.47 -8.82
CA GLU A 112 13.64 -13.14 -7.96
C GLU A 112 13.15 -12.94 -6.51
N PHE A 113 13.87 -13.50 -5.52
CA PHE A 113 13.48 -13.37 -4.10
C PHE A 113 13.38 -11.91 -3.65
N ARG A 114 14.20 -11.01 -4.23
CA ARG A 114 14.13 -9.56 -3.97
C ARG A 114 12.80 -8.95 -4.42
N GLU A 115 12.23 -9.43 -5.51
CA GLU A 115 10.92 -8.97 -5.98
C GLU A 115 9.82 -9.41 -5.02
N LEU A 116 9.82 -10.66 -4.58
CA LEU A 116 8.91 -11.18 -3.56
C LEU A 116 8.93 -10.30 -2.31
N ILE A 117 10.11 -10.00 -1.76
CA ILE A 117 10.27 -9.16 -0.57
C ILE A 117 9.76 -7.74 -0.79
N SER A 118 10.00 -7.15 -1.97
CA SER A 118 9.52 -5.80 -2.29
C SER A 118 7.99 -5.74 -2.30
N ARG A 119 7.32 -6.75 -2.84
CA ARG A 119 5.85 -6.87 -2.88
C ARG A 119 5.26 -7.13 -1.49
N ILE A 120 5.86 -8.03 -0.70
CA ILE A 120 5.48 -8.28 0.70
C ILE A 120 5.53 -6.96 1.48
N LYS A 121 6.64 -6.22 1.42
CA LYS A 121 6.77 -4.93 2.10
C LYS A 121 5.75 -3.89 1.64
N ALA A 122 5.41 -3.85 0.35
CA ALA A 122 4.41 -2.94 -0.18
C ALA A 122 3.00 -3.27 0.34
N LEU A 123 2.64 -4.55 0.39
CA LEU A 123 1.34 -5.02 0.87
C LEU A 123 1.21 -4.86 2.40
N THR A 124 2.21 -5.26 3.15
CA THR A 124 2.17 -5.23 4.61
C THR A 124 2.35 -3.82 5.18
N LYS A 125 3.03 -2.92 4.49
CA LYS A 125 3.06 -1.49 4.85
C LYS A 125 1.66 -0.86 4.82
N ARG A 126 0.75 -1.36 3.99
CA ARG A 126 -0.66 -0.97 4.01
C ARG A 126 -1.37 -1.51 5.26
N THR A 127 -1.01 -2.72 5.71
CA THR A 127 -1.67 -3.41 6.84
C THR A 127 -1.13 -2.97 8.20
N SER A 128 0.19 -2.78 8.35
CA SER A 128 0.79 -2.26 9.59
C SER A 128 0.35 -0.81 9.89
N ASN A 129 -0.07 -0.06 8.87
CA ASN A 129 -0.72 1.23 9.06
C ASN A 129 -2.19 1.14 9.55
N ILE A 130 -2.78 -0.05 9.63
CA ILE A 130 -4.16 -0.26 10.14
C ILE A 130 -4.16 -0.51 11.66
N HIS A 131 -3.07 -1.00 12.25
CA HIS A 131 -3.01 -1.34 13.68
C HIS A 131 -2.29 -0.34 14.58
N GLU A 132 -1.45 0.56 14.02
CA GLU A 132 -0.88 1.66 14.82
C GLU A 132 -0.84 2.96 14.01
N ALA A 133 -1.60 3.93 14.46
CA ALA A 133 -1.81 5.25 13.89
C ALA A 133 -2.63 5.20 12.58
N SER A 134 -3.84 5.71 12.64
CA SER A 134 -4.62 6.14 11.46
C SER A 134 -3.66 6.51 10.32
N ASN A 135 -3.92 6.01 9.10
CA ASN A 135 -3.20 6.40 7.87
C ASN A 135 -3.39 7.91 7.61
N LYS A 136 -3.09 8.69 8.67
CA LYS A 136 -3.23 10.12 8.80
C LYS A 136 -1.86 10.74 8.87
N LEU A 137 -1.55 11.52 7.87
CA LEU A 137 -0.40 12.42 7.94
C LEU A 137 -0.83 13.66 8.73
N LYS A 138 -0.02 14.07 9.70
CA LYS A 138 -0.31 15.26 10.51
C LYS A 138 0.81 16.26 10.45
N VAL A 139 0.44 17.51 10.19
CA VAL A 139 1.36 18.63 10.24
C VAL A 139 0.65 19.79 10.94
N ALA A 140 1.09 20.14 12.14
CA ALA A 140 0.43 21.08 13.04
C ALA A 140 -1.04 20.67 13.31
N ASP A 141 -2.00 21.51 12.95
CA ASP A 141 -3.45 21.29 13.13
C ASP A 141 -4.13 20.67 11.90
N LEU A 142 -3.37 20.38 10.84
CA LEU A 142 -3.89 19.78 9.61
C LEU A 142 -3.58 18.28 9.58
N GLU A 143 -4.62 17.47 9.41
CA GLU A 143 -4.58 16.02 9.28
C GLU A 143 -5.04 15.62 7.89
N LEU A 144 -4.34 14.66 7.28
CA LEU A 144 -4.68 14.08 5.99
C LEU A 144 -4.98 12.60 6.20
N ASP A 145 -6.24 12.22 6.05
CA ASP A 145 -6.69 10.82 6.14
C ASP A 145 -6.51 10.18 4.76
N MET A 146 -5.52 9.28 4.68
CA MET A 146 -5.11 8.65 3.41
C MET A 146 -6.12 7.62 2.93
N ASP A 147 -6.85 6.99 3.84
CA ASP A 147 -7.84 5.96 3.52
C ASP A 147 -9.13 6.59 2.98
N LYS A 148 -9.57 7.66 3.66
CA LYS A 148 -10.79 8.37 3.27
C LYS A 148 -10.55 9.45 2.22
N LYS A 149 -9.29 9.65 1.78
CA LYS A 149 -8.89 10.73 0.87
C LYS A 149 -9.43 12.11 1.29
N MET A 150 -9.28 12.42 2.56
CA MET A 150 -9.90 13.59 3.18
C MET A 150 -8.90 14.36 4.03
N ALA A 151 -8.99 15.69 4.00
CA ALA A 151 -8.24 16.56 4.89
C ALA A 151 -9.13 17.07 6.02
N ILE A 152 -8.56 17.20 7.21
CA ILE A 152 -9.24 17.71 8.40
C ILE A 152 -8.33 18.78 9.03
N ARG A 153 -8.86 19.97 9.31
CA ARG A 153 -8.16 21.03 10.05
C ARG A 153 -9.00 21.50 11.23
N SER A 154 -8.40 21.49 12.42
CA SER A 154 -9.10 21.90 13.66
C SER A 154 -10.47 21.18 13.82
N GLY A 155 -10.56 19.89 13.46
CA GLY A 155 -11.78 19.09 13.51
C GLY A 155 -12.77 19.31 12.37
N LYS A 156 -12.53 20.27 11.47
CA LYS A 156 -13.38 20.55 10.31
C LYS A 156 -12.86 19.85 9.06
N LYS A 157 -13.75 19.19 8.34
CA LYS A 157 -13.44 18.55 7.05
C LYS A 157 -13.21 19.60 5.98
N ILE A 158 -12.18 19.37 5.15
CA ILE A 158 -11.86 20.16 3.97
C ILE A 158 -12.11 19.28 2.75
N GLU A 159 -13.04 19.70 1.89
CA GLU A 159 -13.31 19.00 0.65
C GLU A 159 -12.22 19.30 -0.39
N LEU A 160 -11.53 18.25 -0.82
CA LEU A 160 -10.48 18.31 -1.81
C LEU A 160 -10.85 17.45 -3.01
N THR A 161 -10.53 17.92 -4.20
CA THR A 161 -10.52 17.06 -5.39
C THR A 161 -9.35 16.09 -5.34
N ALA A 162 -9.36 15.03 -6.17
CA ALA A 162 -8.30 14.03 -6.20
C ALA A 162 -6.90 14.65 -6.44
N LYS A 163 -6.80 15.65 -7.31
CA LYS A 163 -5.54 16.36 -7.61
C LYS A 163 -5.10 17.28 -6.47
N GLU A 164 -6.03 17.97 -5.82
CA GLU A 164 -5.74 18.77 -4.62
C GLU A 164 -5.27 17.89 -3.47
N PHE A 165 -5.90 16.72 -3.28
CA PHE A 165 -5.49 15.76 -2.27
C PHE A 165 -4.09 15.22 -2.57
N GLY A 166 -3.81 14.77 -3.80
CA GLY A 166 -2.50 14.28 -4.22
C GLY A 166 -1.38 15.33 -4.03
N LEU A 167 -1.68 16.60 -4.34
CA LEU A 167 -0.73 17.70 -4.13
C LEU A 167 -0.46 17.92 -2.64
N LEU A 168 -1.50 17.88 -1.80
CA LEU A 168 -1.35 18.03 -0.35
C LEU A 168 -0.58 16.85 0.25
N GLU A 169 -0.86 15.63 -0.17
CA GLU A 169 -0.11 14.43 0.20
C GLU A 169 1.36 14.56 -0.15
N TYR A 170 1.66 15.01 -1.37
CA TYR A 170 3.03 15.22 -1.82
C TYR A 170 3.80 16.20 -0.92
N PHE A 171 3.17 17.31 -0.52
CA PHE A 171 3.77 18.25 0.42
C PHE A 171 3.98 17.67 1.83
N PHE A 172 3.05 16.89 2.33
CA PHE A 172 3.20 16.23 3.64
C PHE A 172 4.39 15.26 3.67
N ARG A 173 4.56 14.47 2.60
CA ARG A 173 5.67 13.51 2.46
C ARG A 173 7.03 14.17 2.27
N ASN A 174 7.04 15.39 1.75
CA ASN A 174 8.25 16.18 1.53
C ASN A 174 8.41 17.33 2.52
N LYS A 175 7.80 17.21 3.71
CA LYS A 175 7.92 18.22 4.76
C LYS A 175 9.38 18.53 5.08
N GLY A 176 9.73 19.83 5.08
CA GLY A 176 11.10 20.32 5.36
C GLY A 176 12.06 20.21 4.18
N ARG A 177 11.62 19.77 3.02
CA ARG A 177 12.40 19.74 1.78
C ARG A 177 11.93 20.83 0.81
N VAL A 178 12.84 21.37 0.04
CA VAL A 178 12.51 22.21 -1.11
C VAL A 178 12.15 21.27 -2.26
N VAL A 179 11.00 21.50 -2.90
CA VAL A 179 10.52 20.72 -4.03
C VAL A 179 10.36 21.64 -5.24
N SER A 180 10.80 21.19 -6.41
CA SER A 180 10.68 21.97 -7.64
C SER A 180 9.28 21.87 -8.24
N ARG A 181 8.89 22.85 -9.08
CA ARG A 181 7.64 22.78 -9.85
C ARG A 181 7.59 21.57 -10.77
N VAL A 182 8.72 21.23 -11.37
CA VAL A 182 8.87 20.09 -12.28
C VAL A 182 8.59 18.79 -11.53
N ASP A 183 9.21 18.58 -10.36
CA ASP A 183 8.97 17.39 -9.52
C ASP A 183 7.50 17.26 -9.09
N ILE A 184 6.88 18.39 -8.74
CA ILE A 184 5.46 18.41 -8.38
C ILE A 184 4.59 18.05 -9.59
N ALA A 185 4.86 18.63 -10.76
CA ALA A 185 4.11 18.37 -11.99
C ALA A 185 4.24 16.90 -12.41
N GLU A 186 5.43 16.35 -12.35
CA GLU A 186 5.68 14.94 -12.66
C GLU A 186 4.94 14.01 -11.69
N LYS A 187 5.08 14.22 -10.39
CA LYS A 187 4.53 13.30 -9.38
C LYS A 187 3.03 13.38 -9.16
N VAL A 188 2.42 14.53 -9.41
CA VAL A 188 0.98 14.76 -9.15
C VAL A 188 0.15 14.69 -10.44
N TRP A 189 0.71 15.08 -11.58
CA TRP A 189 0.00 15.15 -12.87
C TRP A 189 0.54 14.23 -13.95
N ASP A 190 1.66 13.51 -13.72
CA ASP A 190 2.37 12.68 -14.70
C ASP A 190 2.87 13.51 -15.93
N ILE A 191 3.19 14.79 -15.71
CA ILE A 191 3.70 15.68 -16.73
C ILE A 191 5.23 15.62 -16.71
N THR A 192 5.84 15.05 -17.75
CA THR A 192 7.30 14.85 -17.86
C THR A 192 8.03 15.94 -18.61
N PHE A 193 7.32 16.93 -19.14
CA PHE A 193 7.89 18.05 -19.90
C PHE A 193 7.27 19.37 -19.46
N ASP A 194 8.03 20.45 -19.60
CA ASP A 194 7.54 21.79 -19.28
C ASP A 194 6.45 22.20 -20.30
N THR A 195 5.22 22.21 -19.84
CA THR A 195 4.06 22.62 -20.66
C THR A 195 3.89 24.13 -20.70
N GLY A 196 4.78 24.91 -20.04
CA GLY A 196 4.61 26.35 -19.89
C GLY A 196 3.37 26.75 -19.10
N THR A 197 2.68 25.79 -18.51
CA THR A 197 1.43 26.03 -17.74
C THR A 197 1.73 26.24 -16.26
N ASN A 198 1.13 27.28 -15.67
CA ASN A 198 1.22 27.56 -14.24
C ASN A 198 0.29 26.64 -13.42
N VAL A 199 0.05 25.39 -13.87
CA VAL A 199 -0.89 24.45 -13.24
C VAL A 199 -0.57 24.24 -11.74
N VAL A 200 0.70 24.07 -11.40
CA VAL A 200 1.15 23.88 -10.02
C VAL A 200 0.78 25.08 -9.17
N ASP A 201 1.09 26.29 -9.64
CA ASP A 201 0.82 27.54 -8.89
C ASP A 201 -0.70 27.76 -8.70
N VAL A 202 -1.50 27.43 -9.71
CA VAL A 202 -2.97 27.50 -9.63
C VAL A 202 -3.49 26.59 -8.52
N TYR A 203 -3.07 25.31 -8.53
CA TYR A 203 -3.50 24.34 -7.52
C TYR A 203 -2.97 24.65 -6.12
N VAL A 204 -1.74 25.15 -5.99
CA VAL A 204 -1.19 25.63 -4.71
C VAL A 204 -2.04 26.80 -4.17
N ASN A 205 -2.45 27.74 -5.01
CA ASN A 205 -3.32 28.84 -4.59
C ASN A 205 -4.73 28.38 -4.20
N ILE A 206 -5.31 27.41 -4.92
CA ILE A 206 -6.60 26.80 -4.56
C ILE A 206 -6.51 26.12 -3.21
N LEU A 207 -5.48 25.29 -3.01
CA LEU A 207 -5.22 24.60 -1.75
C LEU A 207 -5.06 25.57 -0.58
N ARG A 208 -4.26 26.63 -0.75
CA ARG A 208 -4.10 27.68 0.29
C ARG A 208 -5.44 28.29 0.68
N LYS A 209 -6.27 28.65 -0.29
CA LYS A 209 -7.60 29.23 -0.03
C LYS A 209 -8.51 28.25 0.75
N LYS A 210 -8.42 26.96 0.48
CA LYS A 210 -9.22 25.94 1.17
C LYS A 210 -8.70 25.65 2.58
N ILE A 211 -7.38 25.57 2.73
CA ILE A 211 -6.73 25.21 4.00
C ILE A 211 -6.70 26.42 4.95
N ASP A 212 -6.40 27.63 4.47
CA ASP A 212 -6.21 28.84 5.31
C ASP A 212 -7.48 29.66 5.51
N LYS A 213 -8.67 29.10 5.25
CA LYS A 213 -9.94 29.81 5.41
C LYS A 213 -10.19 30.37 6.82
N GLU A 214 -9.55 29.81 7.85
CA GLU A 214 -9.60 30.32 9.22
C GLU A 214 -8.23 30.89 9.60
N LYS A 215 -8.16 32.20 9.78
CA LYS A 215 -6.99 33.09 9.92
C LYS A 215 -6.03 32.82 11.10
N THR A 216 -6.04 31.67 11.75
CA THR A 216 -5.27 31.47 12.99
C THR A 216 -3.86 30.93 12.78
N PHE A 217 -3.51 30.37 11.62
CA PHE A 217 -2.14 29.95 11.31
C PHE A 217 -1.91 29.99 9.80
N ARG A 218 -1.11 30.94 9.30
CA ARG A 218 -0.69 30.94 7.90
C ARG A 218 0.30 29.83 7.67
N TRP A 219 -0.06 28.84 6.87
CA TRP A 219 0.88 27.92 6.28
C TRP A 219 1.83 28.70 5.37
N HIS A 220 3.00 29.02 5.88
CA HIS A 220 4.10 29.46 5.04
C HIS A 220 4.66 28.23 4.33
N LEU A 221 4.08 27.90 3.18
CA LEU A 221 4.87 27.29 2.12
C LEU A 221 5.91 28.35 1.79
N GLN A 222 7.12 28.21 2.36
CA GLN A 222 8.20 29.13 2.11
C GLN A 222 8.62 28.98 0.66
N ASN A 223 8.02 29.80 -0.20
CA ASN A 223 8.52 30.10 -1.54
C ASN A 223 9.80 30.94 -1.42
N ARG A 224 10.85 30.40 -0.78
CA ARG A 224 12.20 30.89 -1.00
C ARG A 224 12.81 30.01 -2.08
N ASN A 225 12.84 30.54 -3.28
CA ASN A 225 13.44 30.06 -4.54
C ASN A 225 12.45 29.57 -5.60
N LEU A 226 11.40 30.35 -5.87
CA LEU A 226 10.73 30.35 -7.16
C LEU A 226 11.24 31.54 -8.00
N GLN A 227 12.55 31.67 -8.11
CA GLN A 227 13.20 32.55 -9.11
C GLN A 227 14.23 31.74 -9.88
N GLN A 228 13.98 31.67 -11.16
CA GLN A 228 14.64 31.21 -12.36
C GLN A 228 14.18 29.85 -12.85
#